data_b65a3119c8fd2e4432ee0d70291edd37
#
_entry.id   b65a3119c8fd2e4432ee0d70291edd37
#
_cell.length_a   1.000
_cell.length_b   1.000
_cell.length_c   1.000
_cell.angle_alpha   90.00
_cell.angle_beta   90.00
_cell.angle_gamma   90.00
#
_symmetry.space_group_name_H-M   'P 1'
#
loop_
_entity.id
_entity.type
_entity.pdbx_description
1 polymer ?
#
loop_
_entity_poly.entity_id
_entity_poly.type
_entity_poly.pdbx_seq_one_letter_code
_entity_poly.pdbx_strand_id
1 'polypeptide(L)'
;MNAEDPITIRNPGRLLTLTYVISLSVIAVLSLVVHFMLDEVISEQNNTGKIVNVSGQQRMLSQRASMFAVDYLQTGAQKSKRLSIAAIEKMKQNHQFLLAPHFEALSKGQPSPLSEELYNLYFMPPSDVDKKIKLFEGEIRAALSENGNVGAVQFSNGSLMFLQLAESDLLTPLHNIVGQYEKVCLEKVNDLRNAQNVVLGIIILTILVEAFFIFRPM
;
A
#
# COMPACT_ATOMS: atom_id res chain seq x y z
N MET A 1 68.80 -42.02 8.58
CA MET A 1 67.93 -42.46 7.51
C MET A 1 66.63 -41.69 7.65
N ASN A 2 66.59 -40.50 7.06
CA ASN A 2 65.45 -39.60 7.12
C ASN A 2 64.46 -39.97 6.02
N ALA A 3 63.25 -40.37 6.40
CA ALA A 3 62.15 -40.53 5.50
C ALA A 3 61.60 -39.14 5.14
N GLU A 4 61.83 -38.71 3.92
CA GLU A 4 61.16 -37.52 3.38
C GLU A 4 59.69 -37.86 3.12
N ASP A 5 58.80 -37.16 3.79
CA ASP A 5 57.36 -37.21 3.53
C ASP A 5 57.08 -36.72 2.09
N PRO A 6 56.31 -37.45 1.29
CA PRO A 6 55.97 -36.99 -0.03
C PRO A 6 55.01 -35.81 0.06
N ILE A 7 55.49 -34.64 -0.32
CA ILE A 7 54.69 -33.42 -0.54
C ILE A 7 53.64 -33.81 -1.60
N THR A 8 52.40 -34.01 -1.16
CA THR A 8 51.26 -34.25 -2.02
C THR A 8 51.08 -33.04 -2.94
N ILE A 9 51.51 -33.18 -4.20
CA ILE A 9 51.35 -32.17 -5.25
C ILE A 9 49.84 -32.03 -5.48
N ARG A 10 49.26 -31.09 -4.81
CA ARG A 10 47.85 -30.70 -4.99
C ARG A 10 47.70 -30.16 -6.42
N ASN A 11 47.06 -30.93 -7.30
CA ASN A 11 46.88 -30.59 -8.72
C ASN A 11 46.30 -29.17 -8.86
N PRO A 12 47.08 -28.18 -9.31
CA PRO A 12 46.65 -26.76 -9.34
C PRO A 12 45.43 -26.56 -10.26
N GLY A 13 45.31 -27.36 -11.32
CA GLY A 13 44.15 -27.28 -12.23
C GLY A 13 42.82 -27.68 -11.58
N ARG A 14 42.82 -28.68 -10.68
CA ARG A 14 41.58 -29.08 -9.97
C ARG A 14 41.09 -27.98 -8.99
N LEU A 15 42.03 -27.31 -8.34
CA LEU A 15 41.71 -26.25 -7.40
C LEU A 15 41.12 -25.04 -8.13
N LEU A 16 41.67 -24.70 -9.28
CA LEU A 16 41.19 -23.61 -10.15
C LEU A 16 39.79 -23.92 -10.72
N THR A 17 39.57 -25.16 -11.20
CA THR A 17 38.27 -25.60 -11.67
C THR A 17 37.21 -25.57 -10.55
N LEU A 18 37.58 -26.00 -9.33
CA LEU A 18 36.64 -26.02 -8.19
C LEU A 18 36.25 -24.59 -7.80
N THR A 19 37.22 -23.66 -7.71
CA THR A 19 36.95 -22.26 -7.42
C THR A 19 36.01 -21.66 -8.45
N TYR A 20 36.24 -21.89 -9.72
CA TYR A 20 35.39 -21.42 -10.82
C TYR A 20 33.95 -21.93 -10.73
N VAL A 21 33.79 -23.26 -10.49
CA VAL A 21 32.45 -23.87 -10.34
C VAL A 21 31.71 -23.29 -9.12
N ILE A 22 32.40 -23.13 -7.98
CA ILE A 22 31.80 -22.56 -6.78
C ILE A 22 31.33 -21.13 -7.04
N SER A 23 32.15 -20.33 -7.68
CA SER A 23 31.88 -18.94 -7.98
C SER A 23 30.71 -18.77 -8.93
N LEU A 24 30.66 -19.55 -10.03
CA LEU A 24 29.51 -19.57 -10.93
C LEU A 24 28.22 -20.01 -10.21
N SER A 25 28.34 -20.98 -9.30
CA SER A 25 27.19 -21.43 -8.51
C SER A 25 26.67 -20.32 -7.59
N VAL A 26 27.57 -19.56 -6.94
CA VAL A 26 27.21 -18.40 -6.12
C VAL A 26 26.51 -17.34 -6.95
N ILE A 27 27.04 -16.98 -8.12
CA ILE A 27 26.43 -16.00 -9.02
C ILE A 27 25.04 -16.46 -9.47
N ALA A 28 24.89 -17.75 -9.83
CA ALA A 28 23.59 -18.30 -10.23
C ALA A 28 22.55 -18.24 -9.09
N VAL A 29 22.95 -18.58 -7.86
CA VAL A 29 22.07 -18.48 -6.68
C VAL A 29 21.69 -17.02 -6.41
N LEU A 30 22.64 -16.10 -6.44
CA LEU A 30 22.38 -14.68 -6.23
C LEU A 30 21.46 -14.11 -7.32
N SER A 31 21.62 -14.54 -8.58
CA SER A 31 20.73 -14.15 -9.67
C SER A 31 19.28 -14.60 -9.45
N LEU A 32 19.08 -15.82 -8.92
CA LEU A 32 17.75 -16.31 -8.54
C LEU A 32 17.16 -15.48 -7.39
N VAL A 33 17.96 -15.15 -6.38
CA VAL A 33 17.52 -14.29 -5.26
C VAL A 33 17.05 -12.93 -5.79
N VAL A 34 17.82 -12.30 -6.69
CA VAL A 34 17.42 -11.02 -7.30
C VAL A 34 16.12 -11.17 -8.09
N HIS A 35 15.95 -12.26 -8.83
CA HIS A 35 14.72 -12.50 -9.57
C HIS A 35 13.49 -12.57 -8.66
N PHE A 36 13.55 -13.35 -7.58
CA PHE A 36 12.44 -13.40 -6.62
C PHE A 36 12.18 -12.07 -5.90
N MET A 37 13.24 -11.32 -5.56
CA MET A 37 13.08 -9.99 -4.98
C MET A 37 12.40 -9.01 -5.95
N LEU A 38 12.69 -9.07 -7.24
CA LEU A 38 12.02 -8.23 -8.25
C LEU A 38 10.53 -8.55 -8.37
N ASP A 39 10.16 -9.82 -8.37
CA ASP A 39 8.75 -10.23 -8.40
C ASP A 39 7.99 -9.72 -7.18
N GLU A 40 8.61 -9.77 -6.00
CA GLU A 40 8.03 -9.23 -4.77
C GLU A 40 7.86 -7.70 -4.84
N VAL A 41 8.86 -6.98 -5.35
CA VAL A 41 8.79 -5.51 -5.56
C VAL A 41 7.63 -5.16 -6.49
N ILE A 42 7.50 -5.84 -7.61
CA ILE A 42 6.44 -5.58 -8.59
C ILE A 42 5.06 -5.86 -8.00
N SER A 43 4.92 -6.97 -7.29
CA SER A 43 3.67 -7.34 -6.61
C SER A 43 3.27 -6.30 -5.56
N GLU A 44 4.22 -5.86 -4.73
CA GLU A 44 3.99 -4.85 -3.68
C GLU A 44 3.65 -3.48 -4.28
N GLN A 45 4.30 -3.07 -5.38
CA GLN A 45 3.97 -1.83 -6.09
C GLN A 45 2.54 -1.85 -6.64
N ASN A 46 2.10 -2.96 -7.23
CA ASN A 46 0.74 -3.11 -7.73
C ASN A 46 -0.30 -3.03 -6.61
N ASN A 47 -0.06 -3.70 -5.50
CA ASN A 47 -0.94 -3.66 -4.33
C ASN A 47 -1.02 -2.27 -3.74
N THR A 48 0.10 -1.60 -3.61
CA THR A 48 0.19 -0.26 -3.04
C THR A 48 -0.43 0.78 -3.94
N GLY A 49 -0.19 0.72 -5.25
CA GLY A 49 -0.86 1.59 -6.22
C GLY A 49 -2.38 1.49 -6.14
N LYS A 50 -2.91 0.28 -5.92
CA LYS A 50 -4.33 0.06 -5.69
C LYS A 50 -4.82 0.69 -4.40
N ILE A 51 -4.09 0.54 -3.28
CA ILE A 51 -4.44 1.13 -1.97
C ILE A 51 -4.48 2.66 -2.06
N VAL A 52 -3.44 3.29 -2.62
CA VAL A 52 -3.36 4.74 -2.80
C VAL A 52 -4.50 5.24 -3.69
N ASN A 53 -4.79 4.57 -4.80
CA ASN A 53 -5.89 4.93 -5.69
C ASN A 53 -7.26 4.81 -4.99
N VAL A 54 -7.50 3.71 -4.27
CA VAL A 54 -8.75 3.49 -3.53
C VAL A 54 -8.92 4.52 -2.42
N SER A 55 -7.85 4.84 -1.67
CA SER A 55 -7.90 5.88 -0.64
C SER A 55 -8.15 7.26 -1.24
N GLY A 56 -7.55 7.60 -2.38
CA GLY A 56 -7.79 8.85 -3.11
C GLY A 56 -9.23 8.96 -3.62
N GLN A 57 -9.84 7.86 -4.05
CA GLN A 57 -11.24 7.84 -4.47
C GLN A 57 -12.22 8.21 -3.36
N GLN A 58 -11.89 8.00 -2.08
CA GLN A 58 -12.77 8.34 -0.96
C GLN A 58 -13.14 9.82 -0.95
N ARG A 59 -12.15 10.71 -1.20
CA ARG A 59 -12.38 12.15 -1.28
C ARG A 59 -13.35 12.52 -2.40
N MET A 60 -13.11 11.98 -3.59
CA MET A 60 -13.97 12.24 -4.75
C MET A 60 -15.39 11.71 -4.51
N LEU A 61 -15.51 10.54 -3.89
CA LEU A 61 -16.81 9.90 -3.66
C LEU A 61 -17.64 10.66 -2.63
N SER A 62 -17.02 11.19 -1.55
CA SER A 62 -17.71 12.02 -0.57
C SER A 62 -18.29 13.30 -1.21
N GLN A 63 -17.49 14.00 -2.00
CA GLN A 63 -17.93 15.20 -2.72
C GLN A 63 -19.01 14.88 -3.74
N ARG A 64 -18.84 13.81 -4.50
CA ARG A 64 -19.80 13.39 -5.52
C ARG A 64 -21.14 12.96 -4.91
N ALA A 65 -21.10 12.22 -3.80
CA ALA A 65 -22.30 11.83 -3.07
C ALA A 65 -23.09 13.05 -2.59
N SER A 66 -22.38 14.02 -1.99
CA SER A 66 -22.96 15.29 -1.50
C SER A 66 -23.57 16.11 -2.64
N MET A 67 -22.84 16.29 -3.74
CA MET A 67 -23.30 17.04 -4.90
C MET A 67 -24.60 16.48 -5.46
N PHE A 68 -24.67 15.16 -5.65
CA PHE A 68 -25.89 14.53 -6.17
C PHE A 68 -27.03 14.49 -5.14
N ALA A 69 -26.72 14.44 -3.83
CA ALA A 69 -27.73 14.55 -2.80
C ALA A 69 -28.38 15.93 -2.84
N VAL A 70 -27.58 17.01 -2.91
CA VAL A 70 -28.08 18.40 -3.05
C VAL A 70 -28.93 18.56 -4.31
N ASP A 71 -28.46 18.09 -5.46
CA ASP A 71 -29.22 18.16 -6.71
C ASP A 71 -30.57 17.43 -6.60
N TYR A 72 -30.61 16.25 -5.98
CA TYR A 72 -31.87 15.56 -5.72
C TYR A 72 -32.80 16.36 -4.80
N LEU A 73 -32.29 16.93 -3.71
CA LEU A 73 -33.10 17.71 -2.77
C LEU A 73 -33.64 18.99 -3.41
N GLN A 74 -32.93 19.58 -4.37
CA GLN A 74 -33.37 20.78 -5.10
C GLN A 74 -34.35 20.47 -6.22
N THR A 75 -34.07 19.42 -7.01
CA THR A 75 -34.78 19.17 -8.29
C THR A 75 -35.74 17.99 -8.26
N GLY A 76 -35.62 17.09 -7.28
CA GLY A 76 -36.32 15.81 -7.24
C GLY A 76 -35.84 14.79 -8.26
N ALA A 77 -34.73 15.04 -8.93
CA ALA A 77 -34.20 14.19 -9.98
C ALA A 77 -33.82 12.81 -9.48
N GLN A 78 -34.60 11.79 -9.77
CA GLN A 78 -34.35 10.41 -9.35
C GLN A 78 -32.99 9.85 -9.83
N LYS A 79 -32.47 10.39 -10.93
CA LYS A 79 -31.13 10.06 -11.41
C LYS A 79 -30.06 10.49 -10.38
N SER A 80 -30.18 11.68 -9.83
CA SER A 80 -29.24 12.22 -8.84
C SER A 80 -29.31 11.44 -7.51
N LYS A 81 -30.53 11.08 -7.06
CA LYS A 81 -30.69 10.16 -5.93
C LYS A 81 -29.92 8.85 -6.14
N ARG A 82 -30.09 8.20 -7.29
CA ARG A 82 -29.36 6.95 -7.60
C ARG A 82 -27.83 7.13 -7.65
N LEU A 83 -27.37 8.24 -8.23
CA LEU A 83 -25.93 8.53 -8.32
C LEU A 83 -25.30 8.82 -6.96
N SER A 84 -26.03 9.52 -6.08
CA SER A 84 -25.58 9.74 -4.69
C SER A 84 -25.48 8.41 -3.93
N ILE A 85 -26.50 7.57 -3.99
CA ILE A 85 -26.48 6.25 -3.35
C ILE A 85 -25.33 5.39 -3.91
N ALA A 86 -25.13 5.37 -5.22
CA ALA A 86 -24.03 4.61 -5.82
C ALA A 86 -22.65 5.10 -5.36
N ALA A 87 -22.49 6.41 -5.18
CA ALA A 87 -21.24 6.99 -4.66
C ALA A 87 -20.98 6.57 -3.21
N ILE A 88 -22.00 6.57 -2.36
CA ILE A 88 -21.87 6.11 -0.96
C ILE A 88 -21.56 4.62 -0.90
N GLU A 89 -22.27 3.79 -1.65
CA GLU A 89 -21.99 2.35 -1.67
C GLU A 89 -20.57 2.05 -2.11
N LYS A 90 -20.08 2.76 -3.12
CA LYS A 90 -18.69 2.65 -3.56
C LYS A 90 -17.70 3.13 -2.49
N MET A 91 -18.01 4.23 -1.81
CA MET A 91 -17.22 4.75 -0.69
C MET A 91 -17.13 3.71 0.44
N LYS A 92 -18.25 3.09 0.81
CA LYS A 92 -18.31 2.02 1.80
C LYS A 92 -17.46 0.80 1.41
N GLN A 93 -17.59 0.32 0.16
CA GLN A 93 -16.79 -0.78 -0.34
C GLN A 93 -15.29 -0.47 -0.31
N ASN A 94 -14.91 0.73 -0.71
CA ASN A 94 -13.52 1.19 -0.66
C ASN A 94 -13.01 1.25 0.78
N HIS A 95 -13.82 1.76 1.71
CA HIS A 95 -13.47 1.82 3.13
C HIS A 95 -13.28 0.42 3.74
N GLN A 96 -14.18 -0.50 3.45
CA GLN A 96 -14.05 -1.89 3.86
C GLN A 96 -12.79 -2.55 3.28
N PHE A 97 -12.48 -2.30 2.00
CA PHE A 97 -11.26 -2.79 1.36
C PHE A 97 -10.00 -2.28 2.07
N LEU A 98 -9.94 -0.99 2.40
CA LEU A 98 -8.78 -0.38 3.07
C LEU A 98 -8.57 -0.91 4.49
N LEU A 99 -9.64 -1.22 5.20
CA LEU A 99 -9.60 -1.72 6.58
C LEU A 99 -9.67 -3.24 6.70
N ALA A 100 -9.89 -3.98 5.61
CA ALA A 100 -9.99 -5.43 5.64
C ALA A 100 -8.78 -6.12 6.29
N PRO A 101 -7.50 -5.75 5.98
CA PRO A 101 -6.35 -6.35 6.63
C PRO A 101 -6.29 -6.11 8.15
N HIS A 102 -6.74 -4.93 8.59
CA HIS A 102 -6.82 -4.59 10.02
C HIS A 102 -7.82 -5.49 10.76
N PHE A 103 -9.05 -5.59 10.27
CA PHE A 103 -10.08 -6.40 10.91
C PHE A 103 -9.77 -7.89 10.81
N GLU A 104 -9.16 -8.34 9.73
CA GLU A 104 -8.71 -9.73 9.60
C GLU A 104 -7.63 -10.08 10.63
N ALA A 105 -6.64 -9.21 10.83
CA ALA A 105 -5.61 -9.41 11.85
C ALA A 105 -6.21 -9.48 13.25
N LEU A 106 -7.12 -8.54 13.59
CA LEU A 106 -7.80 -8.55 14.89
C LEU A 106 -8.62 -9.83 15.12
N SER A 107 -9.32 -10.32 14.09
CA SER A 107 -10.10 -11.56 14.18
C SER A 107 -9.23 -12.79 14.48
N LYS A 108 -7.96 -12.74 14.12
CA LYS A 108 -6.96 -13.78 14.39
C LYS A 108 -6.13 -13.54 15.65
N GLY A 109 -6.45 -12.50 16.44
CA GLY A 109 -5.69 -12.09 17.62
C GLY A 109 -4.30 -11.55 17.31
N GLN A 110 -4.09 -11.08 16.08
CA GLN A 110 -2.82 -10.50 15.62
C GLN A 110 -2.85 -8.98 15.73
N PRO A 111 -1.67 -8.33 15.87
CA PRO A 111 -1.59 -6.87 15.85
C PRO A 111 -2.06 -6.31 14.50
N SER A 112 -2.59 -5.09 14.52
CA SER A 112 -2.98 -4.37 13.32
C SER A 112 -1.79 -4.18 12.36
N PRO A 113 -1.96 -4.43 11.05
CA PRO A 113 -0.93 -4.13 10.06
C PRO A 113 -0.88 -2.65 9.65
N LEU A 114 -1.79 -1.81 10.19
CA LEU A 114 -1.76 -0.38 9.96
C LEU A 114 -0.58 0.24 10.71
N SER A 115 0.09 1.23 10.12
CA SER A 115 1.03 2.07 10.86
C SER A 115 0.30 2.82 11.97
N GLU A 116 1.03 3.25 13.00
CA GLU A 116 0.46 4.00 14.12
C GLU A 116 -0.27 5.26 13.63
N GLU A 117 0.30 5.95 12.65
CA GLU A 117 -0.31 7.16 12.08
C GLU A 117 -1.61 6.84 11.33
N LEU A 118 -1.66 5.76 10.54
CA LEU A 118 -2.90 5.33 9.88
C LEU A 118 -3.96 4.90 10.89
N TYR A 119 -3.56 4.16 11.92
CA TYR A 119 -4.46 3.77 12.99
C TYR A 119 -5.07 4.99 13.68
N ASN A 120 -4.24 5.98 14.02
CA ASN A 120 -4.70 7.22 14.64
C ASN A 120 -5.65 8.01 13.73
N LEU A 121 -5.36 8.11 12.43
CA LEU A 121 -6.25 8.77 11.47
C LEU A 121 -7.61 8.08 11.35
N TYR A 122 -7.64 6.76 11.38
CA TYR A 122 -8.89 6.02 11.23
C TYR A 122 -9.73 5.96 12.50
N PHE A 123 -9.10 5.83 13.67
CA PHE A 123 -9.82 5.44 14.90
C PHE A 123 -9.67 6.41 16.07
N MET A 124 -8.78 7.40 15.99
CA MET A 124 -8.53 8.32 17.10
C MET A 124 -8.96 9.74 16.77
N PRO A 125 -9.54 10.47 17.79
CA PRO A 125 -9.80 11.90 17.65
C PRO A 125 -8.52 12.70 17.40
N PRO A 126 -8.58 13.82 16.67
CA PRO A 126 -9.77 14.45 16.09
C PRO A 126 -10.17 13.88 14.71
N SER A 127 -9.37 13.00 14.12
CA SER A 127 -9.61 12.51 12.78
C SER A 127 -10.78 11.52 12.71
N ASP A 128 -10.70 10.43 13.46
CA ASP A 128 -11.73 9.37 13.61
C ASP A 128 -12.53 9.10 12.32
N VAL A 129 -11.79 8.83 11.23
CA VAL A 129 -12.35 8.77 9.87
C VAL A 129 -13.35 7.64 9.72
N ASP A 130 -13.15 6.51 10.38
CA ASP A 130 -14.09 5.38 10.33
C ASP A 130 -15.48 5.78 10.83
N LYS A 131 -15.54 6.50 11.95
CA LYS A 131 -16.79 7.00 12.51
C LYS A 131 -17.42 8.09 11.63
N LYS A 132 -16.60 9.01 11.12
CA LYS A 132 -17.08 10.11 10.26
C LYS A 132 -17.64 9.60 8.93
N ILE A 133 -17.05 8.57 8.32
CA ILE A 133 -17.59 7.94 7.12
C ILE A 133 -18.95 7.29 7.40
N LYS A 134 -19.08 6.58 8.51
CA LYS A 134 -20.36 5.97 8.91
C LYS A 134 -21.44 7.01 9.18
N LEU A 135 -21.08 8.11 9.85
CA LEU A 135 -21.98 9.22 10.08
C LEU A 135 -22.40 9.88 8.76
N PHE A 136 -21.46 10.18 7.88
CA PHE A 136 -21.72 10.76 6.54
C PHE A 136 -22.65 9.87 5.70
N GLU A 137 -22.44 8.55 5.71
CA GLU A 137 -23.33 7.60 5.04
C GLU A 137 -24.75 7.68 5.60
N GLY A 138 -24.89 7.72 6.93
CA GLY A 138 -26.18 7.82 7.62
C GLY A 138 -26.91 9.11 7.28
N GLU A 139 -26.24 10.24 7.34
CA GLU A 139 -26.82 11.57 7.06
C GLU A 139 -27.31 11.70 5.60
N ILE A 140 -26.53 11.24 4.62
CA ILE A 140 -26.98 11.24 3.22
C ILE A 140 -28.17 10.31 3.03
N ARG A 141 -28.15 9.10 3.62
CA ARG A 141 -29.28 8.18 3.50
C ARG A 141 -30.55 8.74 4.13
N ALA A 142 -30.45 9.39 5.27
CA ALA A 142 -31.56 10.09 5.92
C ALA A 142 -32.10 11.20 5.00
N ALA A 143 -31.24 12.07 4.47
CA ALA A 143 -31.63 13.15 3.58
C ALA A 143 -32.31 12.63 2.28
N LEU A 144 -31.87 11.52 1.75
CA LEU A 144 -32.47 10.92 0.53
C LEU A 144 -33.73 10.08 0.80
N SER A 145 -34.00 9.69 2.07
CA SER A 145 -35.18 8.91 2.45
C SER A 145 -36.40 9.78 2.73
N GLU A 146 -36.22 11.02 3.14
CA GLU A 146 -37.32 11.93 3.43
C GLU A 146 -38.14 12.19 2.16
N ASN A 147 -39.37 11.63 2.14
CA ASN A 147 -40.39 11.87 1.09
C ASN A 147 -41.01 13.27 1.21
N GLY A 148 -40.29 14.24 1.78
CA GLY A 148 -40.79 15.57 2.08
C GLY A 148 -40.32 16.62 1.10
N ASN A 149 -41.28 17.21 0.38
CA ASN A 149 -41.18 18.49 -0.36
C ASN A 149 -39.85 18.73 -1.10
N VAL A 150 -39.67 17.98 -2.17
CA VAL A 150 -38.79 18.35 -3.28
C VAL A 150 -39.16 19.77 -3.70
N GLY A 151 -38.23 20.72 -3.57
CA GLY A 151 -38.42 22.12 -3.96
C GLY A 151 -38.70 23.09 -2.79
N ALA A 152 -38.94 22.61 -1.58
CA ALA A 152 -39.17 23.48 -0.41
C ALA A 152 -38.25 23.13 0.79
N VAL A 153 -37.10 22.51 0.54
CA VAL A 153 -36.07 22.38 1.58
C VAL A 153 -35.55 23.80 1.84
N GLN A 154 -36.24 24.52 2.72
CA GLN A 154 -35.59 25.59 3.46
C GLN A 154 -34.37 24.94 4.08
N PHE A 155 -33.16 25.36 3.66
CA PHE A 155 -31.90 24.96 4.23
C PHE A 155 -31.87 25.32 5.73
N SER A 156 -32.61 24.55 6.55
CA SER A 156 -32.49 24.63 7.98
C SER A 156 -31.13 24.08 8.36
N ASN A 157 -30.48 24.66 9.33
CA ASN A 157 -29.10 24.36 9.76
C ASN A 157 -28.80 22.88 10.02
N GLY A 158 -29.79 21.98 10.07
CA GLY A 158 -29.62 20.54 10.21
C GLY A 158 -29.59 19.75 8.90
N SER A 159 -30.19 20.29 7.81
CA SER A 159 -30.36 19.55 6.55
C SER A 159 -29.10 19.42 5.70
N LEU A 160 -28.00 20.07 6.09
CA LEU A 160 -26.74 20.09 5.35
C LEU A 160 -25.56 19.56 6.14
N MET A 161 -25.80 18.79 7.21
CA MET A 161 -24.73 18.22 8.02
C MET A 161 -23.78 17.35 7.19
N PHE A 162 -24.30 16.63 6.19
CA PHE A 162 -23.48 15.88 5.27
C PHE A 162 -22.55 16.76 4.40
N LEU A 163 -22.95 18.00 4.06
CA LEU A 163 -22.07 18.92 3.33
C LEU A 163 -20.91 19.36 4.22
N GLN A 164 -21.19 19.76 5.45
CA GLN A 164 -20.17 20.12 6.41
C GLN A 164 -19.21 18.95 6.65
N LEU A 165 -19.75 17.73 6.82
CA LEU A 165 -18.93 16.52 6.94
C LEU A 165 -18.05 16.32 5.71
N ALA A 166 -18.58 16.49 4.50
CA ALA A 166 -17.81 16.30 3.26
C ALA A 166 -16.73 17.35 3.05
N GLU A 167 -17.01 18.63 3.39
CA GLU A 167 -16.10 19.75 3.11
C GLU A 167 -15.01 19.91 4.16
N SER A 168 -15.35 19.82 5.45
CA SER A 168 -14.41 20.11 6.55
C SER A 168 -13.92 18.85 7.25
N ASP A 169 -14.84 17.97 7.64
CA ASP A 169 -14.55 16.91 8.58
C ASP A 169 -13.95 15.65 7.95
N LEU A 170 -14.25 15.39 6.67
CA LEU A 170 -13.73 14.25 5.93
C LEU A 170 -12.60 14.62 4.97
N LEU A 171 -12.66 15.78 4.32
CA LEU A 171 -11.74 16.11 3.23
C LEU A 171 -10.28 16.11 3.69
N THR A 172 -9.95 16.80 4.77
CA THR A 172 -8.59 16.88 5.29
C THR A 172 -8.08 15.55 5.86
N PRO A 173 -8.82 14.84 6.72
CA PRO A 173 -8.38 13.53 7.20
C PRO A 173 -8.24 12.49 6.08
N LEU A 174 -9.14 12.46 5.09
CA LEU A 174 -9.01 11.58 3.93
C LEU A 174 -7.77 11.93 3.07
N HIS A 175 -7.44 13.22 2.95
CA HIS A 175 -6.19 13.64 2.30
C HIS A 175 -4.96 13.13 3.07
N ASN A 176 -4.96 13.25 4.39
CA ASN A 176 -3.86 12.79 5.23
C ASN A 176 -3.70 11.26 5.14
N ILE A 177 -4.80 10.51 5.06
CA ILE A 177 -4.76 9.05 4.86
C ILE A 177 -4.08 8.69 3.54
N VAL A 178 -4.40 9.40 2.44
CA VAL A 178 -3.72 9.17 1.15
C VAL A 178 -2.21 9.41 1.29
N GLY A 179 -1.81 10.54 1.88
CA GLY A 179 -0.40 10.87 2.10
C GLY A 179 0.32 9.84 2.97
N GLN A 180 -0.33 9.29 3.98
CA GLN A 180 0.25 8.24 4.80
C GLN A 180 0.38 6.91 4.06
N TYR A 181 -0.60 6.52 3.25
CA TYR A 181 -0.45 5.34 2.39
C TYR A 181 0.69 5.52 1.38
N GLU A 182 0.81 6.70 0.75
CA GLU A 182 1.93 7.02 -0.14
C GLU A 182 3.28 6.92 0.58
N LYS A 183 3.39 7.46 1.79
CA LYS A 183 4.61 7.41 2.62
C LYS A 183 5.01 5.96 2.94
N VAL A 184 4.09 5.17 3.47
CA VAL A 184 4.33 3.75 3.79
C VAL A 184 4.75 2.95 2.55
N CYS A 185 4.16 3.29 1.40
CA CYS A 185 4.54 2.72 0.11
C CYS A 185 5.99 3.03 -0.26
N LEU A 186 6.35 4.29 -0.21
CA LEU A 186 7.70 4.74 -0.56
C LEU A 186 8.76 4.14 0.37
N GLU A 187 8.46 4.01 1.66
CA GLU A 187 9.34 3.37 2.63
C GLU A 187 9.58 1.90 2.26
N LYS A 188 8.54 1.12 2.00
CA LYS A 188 8.67 -0.29 1.57
C LYS A 188 9.46 -0.45 0.28
N VAL A 189 9.19 0.39 -0.73
CA VAL A 189 9.93 0.36 -2.01
C VAL A 189 11.42 0.70 -1.79
N ASN A 190 11.73 1.66 -0.91
CA ASN A 190 13.10 2.00 -0.60
C ASN A 190 13.83 0.87 0.14
N ASP A 191 13.18 0.19 1.07
CA ASP A 191 13.76 -0.96 1.79
C ASP A 191 14.11 -2.09 0.82
N LEU A 192 13.20 -2.42 -0.09
CA LEU A 192 13.44 -3.43 -1.12
C LEU A 192 14.58 -3.00 -2.07
N ARG A 193 14.63 -1.72 -2.46
CA ARG A 193 15.72 -1.18 -3.28
C ARG A 193 17.08 -1.25 -2.57
N ASN A 194 17.11 -0.97 -1.28
CA ASN A 194 18.32 -1.08 -0.47
C ASN A 194 18.79 -2.53 -0.39
N ALA A 195 17.89 -3.47 -0.14
CA ALA A 195 18.21 -4.90 -0.16
C ALA A 195 18.76 -5.34 -1.52
N GLN A 196 18.15 -4.91 -2.63
CA GLN A 196 18.63 -5.17 -3.99
C GLN A 196 20.04 -4.62 -4.24
N ASN A 197 20.35 -3.40 -3.76
CA ASN A 197 21.68 -2.81 -3.88
C ASN A 197 22.74 -3.60 -3.10
N VAL A 198 22.39 -4.13 -1.93
CA VAL A 198 23.29 -5.01 -1.15
C VAL A 198 23.60 -6.29 -1.93
N VAL A 199 22.61 -6.96 -2.49
CA VAL A 199 22.81 -8.18 -3.30
C VAL A 199 23.67 -7.87 -4.53
N LEU A 200 23.43 -6.76 -5.22
CA LEU A 200 24.25 -6.32 -6.35
C LEU A 200 25.72 -6.09 -5.93
N GLY A 201 25.95 -5.47 -4.77
CA GLY A 201 27.29 -5.28 -4.21
C GLY A 201 28.02 -6.62 -3.97
N ILE A 202 27.30 -7.62 -3.44
CA ILE A 202 27.84 -8.97 -3.22
C ILE A 202 28.21 -9.62 -4.57
N ILE A 203 27.36 -9.51 -5.61
CA ILE A 203 27.65 -10.04 -6.94
C ILE A 203 28.93 -9.41 -7.52
N ILE A 204 29.04 -8.07 -7.47
CA ILE A 204 30.22 -7.35 -7.97
C ILE A 204 31.47 -7.78 -7.21
N LEU A 205 31.39 -7.90 -5.88
CA LEU A 205 32.52 -8.34 -5.06
C LEU A 205 32.94 -9.78 -5.44
N THR A 206 32.00 -10.68 -5.65
CA THR A 206 32.27 -12.06 -6.05
C THR A 206 33.01 -12.09 -7.39
N ILE A 207 32.56 -11.31 -8.37
CA ILE A 207 33.21 -11.22 -9.69
C ILE A 207 34.65 -10.66 -9.57
N LEU A 208 34.86 -9.64 -8.72
CA LEU A 208 36.20 -9.06 -8.52
C LEU A 208 37.15 -10.04 -7.84
N VAL A 209 36.67 -10.82 -6.87
CA VAL A 209 37.44 -11.87 -6.22
C VAL A 209 37.83 -12.96 -7.22
N GLU A 210 36.88 -13.40 -8.06
CA GLU A 210 37.18 -14.34 -9.14
C GLU A 210 38.22 -13.83 -10.09
N ALA A 211 38.05 -12.60 -10.60
CA ALA A 211 39.00 -11.98 -11.51
C ALA A 211 40.39 -11.92 -10.89
N PHE A 212 40.51 -11.57 -9.61
CA PHE A 212 41.78 -11.53 -8.91
C PHE A 212 42.47 -12.90 -8.83
N PHE A 213 41.70 -13.95 -8.49
CA PHE A 213 42.25 -15.32 -8.39
C PHE A 213 42.58 -15.93 -9.74
N ILE A 214 41.83 -15.60 -10.82
CA ILE A 214 42.06 -16.14 -12.17
C ILE A 214 43.23 -15.43 -12.84
N PHE A 215 43.34 -14.09 -12.70
CA PHE A 215 44.36 -13.30 -13.40
C PHE A 215 45.65 -13.09 -12.59
N ARG A 216 45.72 -13.58 -11.34
CA ARG A 216 46.98 -13.54 -10.60
C ARG A 216 47.95 -14.54 -11.25
N PRO A 217 49.04 -14.09 -11.86
CA PRO A 217 50.02 -15.00 -12.42
C PRO A 217 50.59 -15.87 -11.32
N MET A 218 50.58 -17.21 -11.53
CA MET A 218 51.29 -18.15 -10.69
C MET A 218 52.81 -18.00 -10.80
#